data_c9273f5bbfb4a30b1694525a4cd378be
#
_entry.id   c9273f5bbfb4a30b1694525a4cd378be
#
_cell.length_a   1.000
_cell.length_b   1.000
_cell.length_c   1.000
_cell.angle_alpha   90.00
_cell.angle_beta   90.00
_cell.angle_gamma   90.00
#
_symmetry.space_group_name_H-M   'P 1'
#
loop_
_entity.id
_entity.type
_entity.pdbx_description
1 polymer ?
#
loop_
_entity_poly.entity_id
_entity_poly.type
_entity_poly.pdbx_seq_one_letter_code
_entity_poly.pdbx_strand_id
1 'polypeptide(L)'
;MKVILLLASIILANTFNLRQTKQSYDSYVMAVQWSNGYCLANSCGSKADHVYKNTMTIHGLWPSLKSGKQLSDCTSGVTIKDDGSTLFTNMKQYWPSFSATNTNEWFWEHEYNKHGYCMVEEYGWDGYEEYFEFVIDLFLKTYKNLIINAFPNTSSTTMTVTYDTMISKIQKVIQNATFKMNCKSKYIYELYFYLEKNFTPSTSSKFSNTCTSAQLVFK
;
A
#
# COMPACT_ATOMS: atom_id res chain seq x y z
N MET A 1 -23.98 -60.71 44.84
CA MET A 1 -23.78 -59.25 44.70
C MET A 1 -22.61 -59.01 43.74
N LYS A 2 -22.90 -58.62 42.49
CA LYS A 2 -21.88 -58.26 41.49
C LYS A 2 -21.73 -56.73 41.49
N VAL A 3 -20.56 -56.21 41.86
CA VAL A 3 -20.23 -54.79 41.81
C VAL A 3 -19.78 -54.50 40.35
N ILE A 4 -20.54 -53.68 39.63
CA ILE A 4 -20.15 -53.17 38.30
C ILE A 4 -19.37 -51.89 38.52
N LEU A 5 -18.07 -51.92 38.25
CA LEU A 5 -17.24 -50.71 38.14
C LEU A 5 -17.49 -50.02 36.80
N LEU A 6 -18.13 -48.87 36.83
CA LEU A 6 -18.19 -47.96 35.69
C LEU A 6 -16.86 -47.18 35.59
N LEU A 7 -16.05 -47.51 34.61
CA LEU A 7 -14.90 -46.70 34.19
C LEU A 7 -15.42 -45.55 33.34
N ALA A 8 -15.48 -44.34 33.92
CA ALA A 8 -15.73 -43.12 33.16
C ALA A 8 -14.44 -42.70 32.44
N SER A 9 -14.39 -42.91 31.14
CA SER A 9 -13.31 -42.41 30.30
C SER A 9 -13.48 -40.91 30.09
N ILE A 10 -12.67 -40.11 30.80
CA ILE A 10 -12.56 -38.66 30.55
C ILE A 10 -11.73 -38.48 29.28
N ILE A 11 -12.41 -38.24 28.15
CA ILE A 11 -11.77 -37.78 26.91
C ILE A 11 -11.41 -36.30 27.13
N LEU A 12 -10.16 -36.04 27.44
CA LEU A 12 -9.58 -34.70 27.38
C LEU A 12 -9.46 -34.32 25.89
N ALA A 13 -10.45 -33.59 25.40
CA ALA A 13 -10.37 -32.91 24.12
C ALA A 13 -9.30 -31.81 24.26
N ASN A 14 -8.08 -32.12 23.88
CA ASN A 14 -7.05 -31.12 23.62
C ASN A 14 -7.52 -30.28 22.41
N THR A 15 -8.17 -29.17 22.69
CA THR A 15 -8.34 -28.11 21.70
C THR A 15 -6.96 -27.53 21.45
N PHE A 16 -6.28 -28.04 20.45
CA PHE A 16 -5.15 -27.38 19.84
C PHE A 16 -5.69 -26.08 19.24
N ASN A 17 -5.67 -25.00 20.01
CA ASN A 17 -5.71 -23.65 19.46
C ASN A 17 -4.45 -23.50 18.61
N LEU A 18 -4.57 -23.78 17.32
CA LEU A 18 -3.63 -23.30 16.30
C LEU A 18 -3.76 -21.77 16.34
N ARG A 19 -3.07 -21.12 17.30
CA ARG A 19 -2.70 -19.73 17.14
C ARG A 19 -1.87 -19.70 15.85
N GLN A 20 -2.48 -19.26 14.76
CA GLN A 20 -1.74 -18.84 13.59
C GLN A 20 -0.59 -17.97 14.11
N THR A 21 0.64 -18.42 13.92
CA THR A 21 1.82 -17.66 14.37
C THR A 21 1.74 -16.32 13.66
N LYS A 22 1.47 -15.26 14.45
CA LYS A 22 1.39 -13.89 13.93
C LYS A 22 2.67 -13.63 13.14
N GLN A 23 2.54 -13.42 11.84
CA GLN A 23 3.69 -13.22 10.98
C GLN A 23 4.35 -11.90 11.40
N SER A 24 5.56 -11.98 11.96
CA SER A 24 6.29 -10.79 12.40
C SER A 24 6.80 -10.01 11.21
N TYR A 25 6.67 -8.70 11.26
CA TYR A 25 7.26 -7.75 10.31
C TYR A 25 7.93 -6.60 11.06
N ASP A 26 8.90 -5.97 10.45
CA ASP A 26 9.79 -4.99 11.10
C ASP A 26 9.89 -3.66 10.34
N SER A 27 9.15 -3.53 9.28
CA SER A 27 9.14 -2.36 8.38
C SER A 27 7.83 -2.26 7.61
N TYR A 28 7.67 -1.18 6.84
CA TYR A 28 6.55 -1.00 5.91
C TYR A 28 7.02 -0.55 4.54
N VAL A 29 6.16 -0.78 3.56
CA VAL A 29 6.25 -0.16 2.24
C VAL A 29 5.02 0.71 2.02
N MET A 30 5.22 2.01 1.86
CA MET A 30 4.17 2.90 1.35
C MET A 30 4.28 2.92 -0.17
N ALA A 31 3.30 2.33 -0.82
CA ALA A 31 3.19 2.27 -2.28
C ALA A 31 2.27 3.38 -2.78
N VAL A 32 2.81 4.23 -3.67
CA VAL A 32 2.05 5.35 -4.25
C VAL A 32 2.15 5.33 -5.77
N GLN A 33 1.05 5.65 -6.43
CA GLN A 33 0.94 5.63 -7.88
C GLN A 33 1.00 7.04 -8.46
N TRP A 34 1.71 7.20 -9.58
CA TRP A 34 1.66 8.40 -10.40
C TRP A 34 0.60 8.22 -11.47
N SER A 35 -0.54 8.88 -11.31
CA SER A 35 -1.74 8.68 -12.13
C SER A 35 -1.48 8.77 -13.65
N ASN A 36 -0.74 9.79 -14.09
CA ASN A 36 -0.45 9.98 -15.52
C ASN A 36 0.39 8.84 -16.10
N GLY A 37 1.41 8.40 -15.38
CA GLY A 37 2.26 7.28 -15.80
C GLY A 37 1.53 5.95 -15.75
N TYR A 38 0.68 5.76 -14.72
CA TYR A 38 -0.08 4.53 -14.58
C TYR A 38 -0.98 4.27 -15.79
N CYS A 39 -1.76 5.26 -16.21
CA CYS A 39 -2.70 5.11 -17.33
C CYS A 39 -2.03 5.03 -18.70
N LEU A 40 -0.80 5.49 -18.86
CA LEU A 40 0.00 5.26 -20.06
C LEU A 40 0.67 3.88 -20.07
N ALA A 41 0.95 3.34 -18.92
CA ALA A 41 1.58 2.03 -18.77
C ALA A 41 0.57 0.87 -18.74
N ASN A 42 -0.67 1.13 -18.32
CA ASN A 42 -1.71 0.13 -18.12
C ASN A 42 -3.04 0.57 -18.77
N SER A 43 -3.95 -0.39 -18.95
CA SER A 43 -5.31 -0.06 -19.37
C SER A 43 -6.07 0.51 -18.17
N CYS A 44 -6.36 1.82 -18.22
CA CYS A 44 -7.18 2.50 -17.22
C CYS A 44 -8.65 2.50 -17.59
N GLY A 45 -9.53 2.53 -16.58
CA GLY A 45 -10.93 2.87 -16.77
C GLY A 45 -11.11 4.33 -17.22
N SER A 46 -12.15 4.60 -17.97
CA SER A 46 -12.43 5.94 -18.53
C SER A 46 -12.50 7.07 -17.47
N LYS A 47 -12.75 6.73 -16.20
CA LYS A 47 -12.79 7.69 -15.09
C LYS A 47 -11.40 8.19 -14.66
N ALA A 48 -10.35 7.39 -14.85
CA ALA A 48 -9.03 7.71 -14.33
C ALA A 48 -8.34 8.85 -15.10
N ASP A 49 -8.58 8.95 -16.41
CA ASP A 49 -7.89 9.93 -17.28
C ASP A 49 -8.30 11.40 -17.04
N HIS A 50 -9.47 11.64 -16.47
CA HIS A 50 -10.02 13.01 -16.36
C HIS A 50 -9.94 13.60 -14.96
N VAL A 51 -9.92 12.78 -13.92
CA VAL A 51 -10.05 13.21 -12.52
C VAL A 51 -8.71 13.33 -11.82
N TYR A 52 -7.74 12.48 -12.15
CA TYR A 52 -6.50 12.34 -11.39
C TYR A 52 -5.28 12.80 -12.18
N LYS A 53 -5.28 14.08 -12.62
CA LYS A 53 -4.14 14.64 -13.35
C LYS A 53 -3.09 15.17 -12.39
N ASN A 54 -1.83 14.88 -12.66
CA ASN A 54 -0.67 15.40 -11.93
C ASN A 54 -0.75 15.18 -10.42
N THR A 55 -1.30 14.04 -9.99
CA THR A 55 -1.43 13.71 -8.58
C THR A 55 -0.87 12.33 -8.28
N MET A 56 -0.31 12.20 -7.08
CA MET A 56 -0.08 10.88 -6.50
C MET A 56 -1.40 10.35 -5.93
N THR A 57 -1.56 9.03 -5.95
CA THR A 57 -2.62 8.30 -5.25
C THR A 57 -2.03 7.14 -4.47
N ILE A 58 -2.79 6.61 -3.55
CA ILE A 58 -2.36 5.48 -2.74
C ILE A 58 -2.54 4.19 -3.56
N HIS A 59 -1.54 3.30 -3.50
CA HIS A 59 -1.73 1.89 -3.81
C HIS A 59 -2.00 1.12 -2.52
N GLY A 60 -1.12 1.22 -1.54
CA GLY A 60 -1.28 0.56 -0.25
C GLY A 60 -0.17 0.90 0.75
N LEU A 61 -0.37 0.46 1.98
CA LEU A 61 0.64 0.43 3.04
C LEU A 61 0.83 -1.02 3.49
N TRP A 62 2.00 -1.58 3.24
CA TRP A 62 2.25 -3.02 3.33
C TRP A 62 3.25 -3.36 4.43
N PRO A 63 2.86 -4.15 5.43
CA PRO A 63 3.80 -4.76 6.34
C PRO A 63 4.89 -5.52 5.58
N SER A 64 6.13 -5.31 5.96
CA SER A 64 7.28 -5.82 5.23
C SER A 64 8.40 -6.23 6.18
N LEU A 65 9.33 -7.04 5.68
CA LEU A 65 10.61 -7.29 6.33
C LEU A 65 11.66 -6.32 5.81
N LYS A 66 12.64 -5.97 6.63
CA LYS A 66 13.83 -5.20 6.20
C LYS A 66 14.62 -5.86 5.07
N SER A 67 14.41 -7.17 4.86
CA SER A 67 14.89 -7.89 3.68
C SER A 67 14.20 -7.48 2.38
N GLY A 68 13.08 -6.75 2.46
CA GLY A 68 12.25 -6.33 1.34
C GLY A 68 11.10 -7.28 0.99
N LYS A 69 10.98 -8.40 1.69
CA LYS A 69 9.83 -9.30 1.51
C LYS A 69 8.59 -8.65 2.14
N GLN A 70 7.56 -8.44 1.34
CA GLN A 70 6.24 -8.00 1.79
C GLN A 70 5.47 -9.18 2.39
N LEU A 71 4.69 -8.90 3.42
CA LEU A 71 3.71 -9.86 3.93
C LEU A 71 2.44 -9.76 3.09
N SER A 72 1.86 -10.90 2.75
CA SER A 72 0.70 -10.98 1.86
C SER A 72 -0.43 -11.89 2.35
N ASP A 73 -0.31 -12.39 3.56
CA ASP A 73 -1.23 -13.40 4.09
C ASP A 73 -2.00 -12.90 5.32
N CYS A 74 -2.39 -11.62 5.30
CA CYS A 74 -3.13 -10.94 6.36
C CYS A 74 -4.65 -11.10 6.16
N THR A 75 -5.14 -12.32 5.95
CA THR A 75 -6.50 -12.56 5.50
C THR A 75 -7.53 -12.34 6.61
N SER A 76 -8.45 -11.40 6.42
CA SER A 76 -9.59 -11.16 7.32
C SER A 76 -10.93 -11.66 6.73
N GLY A 77 -11.04 -11.75 5.40
CA GLY A 77 -12.30 -12.07 4.71
C GLY A 77 -13.35 -10.95 4.80
N VAL A 78 -12.93 -9.73 5.15
CA VAL A 78 -13.84 -8.58 5.23
C VAL A 78 -14.27 -8.15 3.84
N THR A 79 -15.56 -7.88 3.68
CA THR A 79 -16.14 -7.23 2.50
C THR A 79 -16.31 -5.74 2.79
N ILE A 80 -15.83 -4.90 1.88
CA ILE A 80 -15.89 -3.44 2.00
C ILE A 80 -16.95 -2.90 1.04
N LYS A 81 -17.90 -2.16 1.59
CA LYS A 81 -18.96 -1.50 0.82
C LYS A 81 -18.97 -0.01 1.09
N ASP A 82 -19.00 0.77 0.04
CA ASP A 82 -19.16 2.22 0.12
C ASP A 82 -20.53 2.58 0.73
N ASP A 83 -20.52 3.18 1.90
CA ASP A 83 -21.70 3.63 2.64
C ASP A 83 -21.99 5.14 2.47
N GLY A 84 -21.19 5.82 1.64
CA GLY A 84 -21.29 7.26 1.40
C GLY A 84 -20.67 8.13 2.49
N SER A 85 -20.00 7.56 3.48
CA SER A 85 -19.33 8.29 4.57
C SER A 85 -18.20 9.19 4.06
N THR A 86 -17.70 10.04 4.95
CA THR A 86 -16.52 10.89 4.69
C THR A 86 -15.29 10.04 4.39
N LEU A 87 -15.12 8.89 5.07
CA LEU A 87 -14.03 7.96 4.79
C LEU A 87 -14.05 7.51 3.33
N PHE A 88 -15.17 6.98 2.84
CA PHE A 88 -15.28 6.52 1.44
C PHE A 88 -15.16 7.65 0.42
N THR A 89 -15.57 8.87 0.77
CA THR A 89 -15.31 10.06 -0.06
C THR A 89 -13.81 10.30 -0.20
N ASN A 90 -13.06 10.23 0.90
CA ASN A 90 -11.59 10.35 0.90
C ASN A 90 -10.92 9.17 0.18
N MET A 91 -11.39 7.95 0.38
CA MET A 91 -10.88 6.77 -0.32
C MET A 91 -11.06 6.89 -1.83
N LYS A 92 -12.22 7.33 -2.31
CA LYS A 92 -12.44 7.61 -3.74
C LYS A 92 -11.49 8.67 -4.28
N GLN A 93 -11.15 9.67 -3.48
CA GLN A 93 -10.28 10.77 -3.89
C GLN A 93 -8.79 10.42 -3.86
N TYR A 94 -8.32 9.67 -2.86
CA TYR A 94 -6.90 9.47 -2.61
C TYR A 94 -6.42 8.04 -2.85
N TRP A 95 -7.37 7.08 -2.91
CA TRP A 95 -7.08 5.65 -3.08
C TRP A 95 -7.97 5.00 -4.16
N PRO A 96 -8.08 5.61 -5.35
CA PRO A 96 -8.93 5.07 -6.41
C PRO A 96 -8.30 3.84 -7.07
N SER A 97 -9.14 2.91 -7.53
CA SER A 97 -8.73 1.93 -8.53
C SER A 97 -8.64 2.58 -9.90
N PHE A 98 -7.46 2.48 -10.53
CA PHE A 98 -7.30 2.90 -11.93
C PHE A 98 -7.60 1.77 -12.93
N SER A 99 -7.89 0.56 -12.46
CA SER A 99 -8.18 -0.59 -13.30
C SER A 99 -9.44 -0.35 -14.14
N ALA A 100 -9.40 -0.78 -15.40
CA ALA A 100 -10.58 -0.80 -16.26
C ALA A 100 -11.63 -1.85 -15.83
N THR A 101 -11.24 -2.85 -15.04
CA THR A 101 -12.06 -4.00 -14.69
C THR A 101 -12.40 -4.09 -13.19
N ASN A 102 -11.55 -3.58 -12.31
CA ASN A 102 -11.74 -3.70 -10.87
C ASN A 102 -12.35 -2.41 -10.31
N THR A 103 -13.37 -2.55 -9.46
CA THR A 103 -13.98 -1.42 -8.74
C THR A 103 -13.06 -0.91 -7.63
N ASN A 104 -13.40 0.24 -7.05
CA ASN A 104 -12.72 0.76 -5.87
C ASN A 104 -12.86 -0.21 -4.69
N GLU A 105 -14.06 -0.70 -4.43
CA GLU A 105 -14.35 -1.63 -3.33
C GLU A 105 -13.50 -2.91 -3.45
N TRP A 106 -13.44 -3.50 -4.64
CA TRP A 106 -12.58 -4.67 -4.87
C TRP A 106 -11.11 -4.36 -4.55
N PHE A 107 -10.63 -3.19 -4.95
CA PHE A 107 -9.24 -2.78 -4.72
C PHE A 107 -8.98 -2.56 -3.22
N TRP A 108 -9.89 -1.89 -2.51
CA TRP A 108 -9.78 -1.67 -1.06
C TRP A 108 -9.84 -2.98 -0.27
N GLU A 109 -10.77 -3.88 -0.63
CA GLU A 109 -10.83 -5.23 -0.04
C GLU A 109 -9.53 -6.00 -0.24
N HIS A 110 -8.97 -5.94 -1.45
CA HIS A 110 -7.71 -6.60 -1.78
C HIS A 110 -6.57 -6.07 -0.90
N GLU A 111 -6.41 -4.75 -0.81
CA GLU A 111 -5.34 -4.13 -0.04
C GLU A 111 -5.50 -4.37 1.47
N TYR A 112 -6.71 -4.28 1.97
CA TYR A 112 -7.00 -4.55 3.38
C TYR A 112 -6.78 -6.01 3.74
N ASN A 113 -7.43 -6.92 3.05
CA ASN A 113 -7.36 -8.36 3.35
C ASN A 113 -5.94 -8.91 3.20
N LYS A 114 -5.18 -8.38 2.25
CA LYS A 114 -3.83 -8.86 1.96
C LYS A 114 -2.76 -8.25 2.85
N HIS A 115 -2.92 -7.01 3.28
CA HIS A 115 -1.90 -6.23 3.96
C HIS A 115 -2.39 -5.52 5.23
N GLY A 116 -3.54 -4.83 5.16
CA GLY A 116 -4.02 -3.97 6.22
C GLY A 116 -4.41 -4.71 7.49
N TYR A 117 -5.03 -5.86 7.38
CA TYR A 117 -5.52 -6.62 8.54
C TYR A 117 -4.41 -6.98 9.54
N CYS A 118 -3.21 -7.31 9.08
CA CYS A 118 -2.07 -7.53 9.99
C CYS A 118 -1.73 -6.30 10.83
N MET A 119 -1.94 -5.09 10.30
CA MET A 119 -1.73 -3.86 11.04
C MET A 119 -2.84 -3.64 12.07
N VAL A 120 -4.10 -3.89 11.69
CA VAL A 120 -5.25 -3.82 12.60
C VAL A 120 -5.04 -4.71 13.82
N GLU A 121 -4.61 -5.95 13.62
CA GLU A 121 -4.29 -6.88 14.71
C GLU A 121 -3.11 -6.42 15.58
N GLU A 122 -2.09 -5.80 14.97
CA GLU A 122 -0.90 -5.37 15.70
C GLU A 122 -1.16 -4.12 16.55
N TYR A 123 -1.88 -3.14 15.97
CA TYR A 123 -2.14 -1.87 16.66
C TYR A 123 -3.41 -1.89 17.51
N GLY A 124 -4.22 -2.97 17.42
CA GLY A 124 -5.49 -3.08 18.14
C GLY A 124 -6.53 -2.09 17.62
N TRP A 125 -6.51 -1.80 16.33
CA TRP A 125 -7.48 -0.93 15.68
C TRP A 125 -8.86 -1.60 15.58
N ASP A 126 -9.91 -0.78 15.53
CA ASP A 126 -11.30 -1.24 15.50
C ASP A 126 -11.80 -1.44 14.05
N GLY A 127 -11.02 -2.18 13.25
CA GLY A 127 -11.42 -2.57 11.90
C GLY A 127 -10.70 -1.86 10.76
N TYR A 128 -11.28 -1.96 9.56
CA TYR A 128 -10.67 -1.43 8.35
C TYR A 128 -10.73 0.10 8.28
N GLU A 129 -11.69 0.71 8.94
CA GLU A 129 -11.88 2.15 8.93
C GLU A 129 -10.63 2.86 9.47
N GLU A 130 -10.16 2.47 10.65
CA GLU A 130 -8.95 3.07 11.25
C GLU A 130 -7.70 2.84 10.40
N TYR A 131 -7.59 1.67 9.75
CA TYR A 131 -6.49 1.42 8.82
C TYR A 131 -6.52 2.40 7.63
N PHE A 132 -7.66 2.57 6.97
CA PHE A 132 -7.75 3.47 5.82
C PHE A 132 -7.58 4.93 6.22
N GLU A 133 -8.15 5.37 7.33
CA GLU A 133 -7.96 6.73 7.86
C GLU A 133 -6.49 7.01 8.14
N PHE A 134 -5.80 6.10 8.82
CA PHE A 134 -4.38 6.21 9.10
C PHE A 134 -3.54 6.32 7.83
N VAL A 135 -3.77 5.46 6.85
CA VAL A 135 -2.99 5.45 5.59
C VAL A 135 -3.25 6.72 4.77
N ILE A 136 -4.49 7.19 4.71
CA ILE A 136 -4.84 8.45 4.04
C ILE A 136 -4.16 9.63 4.73
N ASP A 137 -4.16 9.70 6.06
CA ASP A 137 -3.51 10.77 6.82
C ASP A 137 -2.00 10.80 6.56
N LEU A 138 -1.33 9.65 6.61
CA LEU A 138 0.08 9.50 6.27
C LEU A 138 0.37 9.96 4.82
N PHE A 139 -0.48 9.56 3.88
CA PHE A 139 -0.35 9.95 2.48
C PHE A 139 -0.53 11.46 2.27
N LEU A 140 -1.53 12.06 2.86
CA LEU A 140 -1.81 13.50 2.72
C LEU A 140 -0.67 14.36 3.27
N LYS A 141 -0.08 13.96 4.39
CA LYS A 141 1.03 14.67 5.03
C LYS A 141 2.32 14.60 4.22
N THR A 142 2.55 13.50 3.49
CA THR A 142 3.89 13.23 2.96
C THR A 142 3.92 13.07 1.44
N TYR A 143 2.96 12.39 0.83
CA TYR A 143 3.12 11.88 -0.53
C TYR A 143 2.23 12.54 -1.58
N LYS A 144 1.09 13.13 -1.19
CA LYS A 144 0.10 13.69 -2.14
C LYS A 144 0.71 14.59 -3.21
N ASN A 145 1.55 15.52 -2.80
CA ASN A 145 2.16 16.51 -3.69
C ASN A 145 3.63 16.20 -4.03
N LEU A 146 4.09 14.99 -3.76
CA LEU A 146 5.50 14.63 -3.83
C LEU A 146 6.15 14.96 -5.17
N ILE A 147 5.57 14.48 -6.28
CA ILE A 147 6.14 14.69 -7.61
C ILE A 147 6.10 16.17 -8.01
N ILE A 148 5.02 16.88 -7.73
CA ILE A 148 4.93 18.31 -8.03
C ILE A 148 5.95 19.11 -7.22
N ASN A 149 6.16 18.78 -5.96
CA ASN A 149 7.15 19.43 -5.11
C ASN A 149 8.59 19.05 -5.50
N ALA A 150 8.82 17.81 -5.94
CA ALA A 150 10.14 17.36 -6.40
C ALA A 150 10.55 17.99 -7.76
N PHE A 151 9.57 18.27 -8.60
CA PHE A 151 9.74 18.84 -9.94
C PHE A 151 8.93 20.14 -10.12
N PRO A 152 9.15 21.17 -9.29
CA PRO A 152 8.44 22.44 -9.42
C PRO A 152 8.81 23.11 -10.74
N ASN A 153 7.92 23.91 -11.27
CA ASN A 153 8.12 24.68 -12.51
C ASN A 153 8.37 23.83 -13.78
N THR A 154 7.97 22.57 -13.79
CA THR A 154 8.05 21.77 -15.01
C THR A 154 6.98 22.25 -15.99
N SER A 155 7.43 22.82 -17.11
CA SER A 155 6.60 23.20 -18.26
C SER A 155 6.48 22.06 -19.29
N SER A 156 7.31 21.03 -19.15
CA SER A 156 7.32 19.88 -20.05
C SER A 156 6.19 18.91 -19.69
N THR A 157 5.45 18.46 -20.71
CA THR A 157 4.45 17.41 -20.53
C THR A 157 5.05 16.02 -20.30
N THR A 158 6.33 15.84 -20.65
CA THR A 158 7.04 14.57 -20.48
C THR A 158 8.53 14.85 -20.34
N MET A 159 9.17 14.24 -19.37
CA MET A 159 10.63 14.31 -19.17
C MET A 159 11.21 12.92 -18.89
N THR A 160 12.42 12.68 -19.41
CA THR A 160 13.18 11.49 -19.04
C THR A 160 13.88 11.74 -17.72
N VAL A 161 13.70 10.85 -16.76
CA VAL A 161 14.27 10.93 -15.42
C VAL A 161 15.04 9.64 -15.15
N THR A 162 16.30 9.78 -14.73
CA THR A 162 17.08 8.66 -14.20
C THR A 162 16.70 8.40 -12.73
N TYR A 163 17.00 7.21 -12.22
CA TYR A 163 16.80 6.90 -10.81
C TYR A 163 17.59 7.88 -9.90
N ASP A 164 18.84 8.19 -10.25
CA ASP A 164 19.66 9.13 -9.48
C ASP A 164 19.08 10.54 -9.44
N THR A 165 18.52 10.99 -10.57
CA THR A 165 17.80 12.27 -10.61
C THR A 165 16.54 12.20 -9.74
N MET A 166 15.77 11.12 -9.83
CA MET A 166 14.55 10.95 -9.04
C MET A 166 14.88 10.96 -7.54
N ILE A 167 15.87 10.18 -7.10
CA ILE A 167 16.25 10.15 -5.68
C ILE A 167 16.75 11.50 -5.19
N SER A 168 17.59 12.19 -5.95
CA SER A 168 18.08 13.54 -5.61
C SER A 168 16.95 14.56 -5.48
N LYS A 169 15.92 14.47 -6.31
CA LYS A 169 14.76 15.38 -6.26
C LYS A 169 13.82 15.05 -5.11
N ILE A 170 13.51 13.77 -4.91
CA ILE A 170 12.59 13.32 -3.85
C ILE A 170 13.19 13.55 -2.46
N GLN A 171 14.49 13.33 -2.27
CA GLN A 171 15.15 13.56 -0.98
C GLN A 171 15.17 15.02 -0.54
N LYS A 172 14.96 15.98 -1.45
CA LYS A 172 14.71 17.38 -1.10
C LYS A 172 13.33 17.63 -0.50
N VAL A 173 12.39 16.74 -0.76
CA VAL A 173 10.99 16.81 -0.25
C VAL A 173 10.83 15.91 0.98
N ILE A 174 11.33 14.68 0.89
CA ILE A 174 11.31 13.69 1.97
C ILE A 174 12.73 13.32 2.30
N GLN A 175 13.26 13.94 3.36
CA GLN A 175 14.64 13.72 3.80
C GLN A 175 14.88 12.23 4.10
N ASN A 176 16.02 11.70 3.66
CA ASN A 176 16.43 10.30 3.83
C ASN A 176 15.50 9.27 3.17
N ALA A 177 14.59 9.67 2.28
CA ALA A 177 13.73 8.73 1.59
C ALA A 177 14.56 7.73 0.77
N THR A 178 14.28 6.45 0.95
CA THR A 178 14.67 5.40 0.04
C THR A 178 13.43 4.76 -0.57
N PHE A 179 13.49 4.46 -1.86
CA PHE A 179 12.34 3.95 -2.56
C PHE A 179 12.76 3.14 -3.78
N LYS A 180 11.84 2.31 -4.24
CA LYS A 180 11.90 1.63 -5.53
C LYS A 180 11.13 2.45 -6.55
N MET A 181 11.73 2.69 -7.72
CA MET A 181 11.06 3.27 -8.88
C MET A 181 10.54 2.15 -9.76
N ASN A 182 9.23 2.06 -9.93
CA ASN A 182 8.57 1.08 -10.76
C ASN A 182 8.17 1.68 -12.11
N CYS A 183 8.58 0.98 -13.17
CA CYS A 183 8.29 1.36 -14.54
C CYS A 183 7.62 0.21 -15.29
N LYS A 184 6.73 0.58 -16.21
CA LYS A 184 6.15 -0.34 -17.19
C LYS A 184 6.22 0.33 -18.56
N SER A 185 6.63 -0.41 -19.59
CA SER A 185 7.04 0.17 -20.86
C SER A 185 8.14 1.21 -20.61
N LYS A 186 7.91 2.46 -20.95
CA LYS A 186 8.84 3.56 -20.73
C LYS A 186 8.38 4.56 -19.66
N TYR A 187 7.32 4.26 -18.92
CA TYR A 187 6.69 5.21 -18.00
C TYR A 187 6.90 4.83 -16.55
N ILE A 188 7.22 5.85 -15.72
CA ILE A 188 7.17 5.73 -14.26
C ILE A 188 5.71 5.74 -13.86
N TYR A 189 5.27 4.71 -13.14
CA TYR A 189 3.87 4.61 -12.73
C TYR A 189 3.69 4.44 -11.21
N GLU A 190 4.75 4.04 -10.48
CA GLU A 190 4.69 3.79 -9.06
C GLU A 190 6.02 4.06 -8.36
N LEU A 191 5.95 4.46 -7.08
CA LEU A 191 7.07 4.55 -6.17
C LEU A 191 6.74 3.78 -4.89
N TYR A 192 7.66 2.93 -4.41
CA TYR A 192 7.53 2.19 -3.16
C TYR A 192 8.53 2.73 -2.15
N PHE A 193 8.04 3.45 -1.16
CA PHE A 193 8.83 4.04 -0.10
C PHE A 193 9.00 3.08 1.07
N TYR A 194 10.24 2.95 1.55
CA TYR A 194 10.55 2.12 2.71
C TYR A 194 10.42 2.93 3.98
N LEU A 195 9.69 2.36 4.94
CA LEU A 195 9.44 2.98 6.23
C LEU A 195 9.87 2.04 7.35
N GLU A 196 10.42 2.64 8.42
CA GLU A 196 10.64 1.96 9.68
C GLU A 196 9.30 1.67 10.38
N LYS A 197 9.33 0.91 11.48
CA LYS A 197 8.13 0.58 12.28
C LYS A 197 7.37 1.81 12.80
N ASN A 198 8.02 2.92 12.99
CA ASN A 198 7.43 4.20 13.39
C ASN A 198 6.99 5.08 12.21
N PHE A 199 6.90 4.50 11.01
CA PHE A 199 6.50 5.16 9.75
C PHE A 199 7.44 6.28 9.28
N THR A 200 8.62 6.43 9.86
CA THR A 200 9.65 7.33 9.33
C THR A 200 10.36 6.72 8.13
N PRO A 201 10.90 7.53 7.19
CA PRO A 201 11.66 7.01 6.07
C PRO A 201 12.82 6.12 6.51
N SER A 202 12.94 4.93 5.92
CA SER A 202 14.06 4.03 6.18
C SER A 202 15.22 4.34 5.23
N THR A 203 16.44 4.32 5.76
CA THR A 203 17.67 4.48 4.98
C THR A 203 18.20 3.15 4.44
N SER A 204 17.66 2.03 4.89
CA SER A 204 18.09 0.69 4.50
C SER A 204 17.13 0.09 3.47
N SER A 205 17.39 0.30 2.18
CA SER A 205 16.62 -0.36 1.12
C SER A 205 17.42 -1.50 0.50
N LYS A 206 16.77 -2.65 0.34
CA LYS A 206 17.35 -3.83 -0.34
C LYS A 206 16.63 -4.16 -1.66
N PHE A 207 15.91 -3.22 -2.22
CA PHE A 207 15.15 -3.49 -3.43
C PHE A 207 15.87 -3.04 -4.70
N SER A 208 15.76 -3.84 -5.73
CA SER A 208 16.16 -3.46 -7.07
C SER A 208 15.04 -2.67 -7.75
N ASN A 209 15.40 -1.58 -8.40
CA ASN A 209 14.47 -0.85 -9.26
C ASN A 209 14.06 -1.69 -10.47
N THR A 210 12.82 -1.49 -10.95
CA THR A 210 12.41 -2.11 -12.23
C THR A 210 12.92 -1.34 -13.43
N CYS A 211 13.45 -0.12 -13.21
CA CYS A 211 14.05 0.69 -14.23
C CYS A 211 15.12 1.63 -13.66
N THR A 212 16.11 1.97 -14.47
CA THR A 212 17.14 2.96 -14.14
C THR A 212 16.85 4.33 -14.73
N SER A 213 16.01 4.38 -15.77
CA SER A 213 15.56 5.61 -16.44
C SER A 213 14.20 5.38 -17.09
N ALA A 214 13.31 6.34 -17.01
CA ALA A 214 11.98 6.29 -17.62
C ALA A 214 11.36 7.67 -17.77
N GLN A 215 10.20 7.74 -18.43
CA GLN A 215 9.47 8.98 -18.64
C GLN A 215 8.56 9.29 -17.45
N LEU A 216 8.74 10.44 -16.86
CA LEU A 216 7.80 11.08 -15.94
C LEU A 216 6.88 12.00 -16.75
N VAL A 217 5.58 11.76 -16.71
CA VAL A 217 4.60 12.44 -17.56
C VAL A 217 3.74 13.38 -16.74
N PHE A 218 3.59 14.60 -17.21
CA PHE A 218 2.67 15.61 -16.69
C PHE A 218 1.57 15.87 -17.74
N LYS A 219 0.37 16.27 -17.31
CA LYS A 219 -0.76 16.57 -18.21
C LYS A 219 -1.40 17.91 -17.86
#